data_c255eca601a604a78a3e761c0527ef24
#
_entry.id   c255eca601a604a78a3e761c0527ef24
#
_cell.length_a   1.000
_cell.length_b   1.000
_cell.length_c   1.000
_cell.angle_alpha   90.00
_cell.angle_beta   90.00
_cell.angle_gamma   90.00
#
_symmetry.space_group_name_H-M   'P 1'
#
loop_
_entity.id
_entity.type
_entity.pdbx_description
1 polymer ?
#
loop_
_entity_poly.entity_id
_entity_poly.type
_entity_poly.pdbx_seq_one_letter_code
_entity_poly.pdbx_strand_id
1 'polypeptide(L)' 'MHAIIEVTRETGRSVTEDLGEMLAWLKKTGIQAQILRAKQIIRGRVVYEAVFDTSVEADRFIKRFDA' A
#
# COMPACT_ATOMS: atom_id res chain seq x y z
N MET A 1 -18.53 -0.68 -4.25
CA MET A 1 -18.00 0.48 -3.50
C MET A 1 -16.51 0.27 -3.27
N HIS A 2 -15.69 1.26 -3.57
CA HIS A 2 -14.24 1.14 -3.45
C HIS A 2 -13.77 1.67 -2.09
N ALA A 3 -12.74 1.03 -1.55
CA ALA A 3 -12.08 1.50 -0.34
C ALA A 3 -10.76 2.14 -0.76
N ILE A 4 -10.65 3.44 -0.53
CA ILE A 4 -9.43 4.21 -0.82
C ILE A 4 -8.69 4.41 0.49
N ILE A 5 -7.43 3.97 0.55
CA ILE A 5 -6.65 4.07 1.78
C ILE A 5 -5.25 4.60 1.49
N GLU A 6 -4.60 5.07 2.55
CA GLU A 6 -3.21 5.50 2.49
C GLU A 6 -2.42 4.76 3.56
N VAL A 7 -1.21 4.33 3.21
CA VAL A 7 -0.27 3.80 4.18
C VAL A 7 1.01 4.61 4.10
N THR A 8 1.64 4.81 5.25
CA THR A 8 2.87 5.58 5.35
C THR A 8 4.02 4.66 5.73
N ARG A 9 5.13 4.76 5.00
CA ARG A 9 6.32 3.96 5.28
C ARG A 9 7.53 4.85 5.44
N GLU A 10 8.43 4.46 6.34
CA GLU A 10 9.66 5.21 6.56
C GLU A 10 10.62 5.00 5.39
N THR A 11 11.42 6.04 5.11
CA THR A 11 12.39 5.99 4.04
C THR A 11 13.67 5.31 4.52
N GLY A 12 13.76 4.05 4.45
CA GLY A 12 15.01 3.30 4.53
C GLY A 12 15.16 2.48 3.27
N ARG A 13 14.12 2.52 2.42
CA ARG A 13 14.02 1.71 1.22
C ARG A 13 13.55 2.59 0.07
N SER A 14 13.86 2.17 -1.16
CA SER A 14 13.36 2.87 -2.33
C SER A 14 11.86 2.63 -2.52
N VAL A 15 11.20 3.54 -3.24
CA VAL A 15 9.81 3.38 -3.63
C VAL A 15 9.62 2.08 -4.41
N THR A 16 10.56 1.76 -5.29
CA THR A 16 10.50 0.52 -6.09
C THR A 16 10.52 -0.72 -5.19
N GLU A 17 11.35 -0.73 -4.16
CA GLU A 17 11.41 -1.85 -3.22
C GLU A 17 10.10 -1.98 -2.43
N ASP A 18 9.57 -0.87 -1.94
CA ASP A 18 8.30 -0.89 -1.20
C ASP A 18 7.15 -1.38 -2.06
N LEU A 19 7.03 -0.84 -3.28
CA LEU A 19 5.98 -1.26 -4.20
C LEU A 19 6.13 -2.73 -4.59
N GLY A 20 7.37 -3.20 -4.78
CA GLY A 20 7.63 -4.60 -5.07
C GLY A 20 7.18 -5.52 -3.95
N GLU A 21 7.43 -5.14 -2.70
CA GLU A 21 7.00 -5.89 -1.52
C GLU A 21 5.47 -5.93 -1.43
N MET A 22 4.82 -4.79 -1.66
CA MET A 22 3.37 -4.71 -1.62
C MET A 22 2.72 -5.57 -2.72
N LEU A 23 3.26 -5.50 -3.94
CA LEU A 23 2.76 -6.30 -5.05
C LEU A 23 2.93 -7.79 -4.81
N ALA A 24 4.08 -8.20 -4.24
CA ALA A 24 4.33 -9.60 -3.92
C ALA A 24 3.32 -10.11 -2.88
N TRP A 25 3.02 -9.31 -1.87
CA TRP A 25 2.03 -9.67 -0.85
C TRP A 25 0.62 -9.78 -1.45
N LEU A 26 0.25 -8.85 -2.32
CA LEU A 26 -1.04 -8.88 -3.00
C LEU A 26 -1.18 -10.15 -3.86
N LYS A 27 -0.11 -10.50 -4.58
CA LYS A 27 -0.09 -11.72 -5.39
C LYS A 27 -0.22 -12.97 -4.53
N LYS A 28 0.49 -12.98 -3.40
CA LYS A 28 0.47 -14.12 -2.48
C LYS A 28 -0.90 -14.33 -1.84
N THR A 29 -1.58 -13.25 -1.49
CA THR A 29 -2.89 -13.31 -0.81
C THR A 29 -4.06 -13.43 -1.78
N GLY A 30 -3.84 -13.16 -3.06
CA GLY A 30 -4.91 -13.13 -4.06
C GLY A 30 -5.75 -11.87 -4.01
N ILE A 31 -5.36 -10.89 -3.21
CA ILE A 31 -6.06 -9.60 -3.12
C ILE A 31 -5.61 -8.72 -4.28
N GLN A 32 -6.56 -8.07 -4.95
CA GLN A 32 -6.29 -7.18 -6.06
C GLN A 32 -6.50 -5.74 -5.64
N ALA A 33 -5.46 -4.92 -5.84
CA ALA A 33 -5.59 -3.47 -5.70
C ALA A 33 -5.85 -2.89 -7.09
N GLN A 34 -6.85 -2.02 -7.18
CA GLN A 34 -7.16 -1.34 -8.44
C GLN A 34 -6.13 -0.26 -8.73
N ILE A 35 -5.64 0.39 -7.67
CA ILE A 35 -4.58 1.39 -7.75
C ILE A 35 -3.62 1.12 -6.60
N LEU A 36 -2.33 1.21 -6.88
CA LEU A 36 -1.28 1.18 -5.86
C LEU A 36 -0.16 2.08 -6.36
N ARG A 37 0.08 3.18 -5.64
CA ARG A 37 1.09 4.15 -6.06
C ARG A 37 1.67 4.93 -4.89
N ALA A 38 2.88 5.44 -5.09
CA ALA A 38 3.44 6.42 -4.17
C ALA A 38 2.76 7.76 -4.45
N LYS A 39 2.14 8.34 -3.43
CA LYS A 39 1.40 9.60 -3.56
C LYS A 39 2.27 10.81 -3.30
N GLN A 40 3.04 10.77 -2.22
CA GLN A 40 3.94 11.87 -1.85
C GLN A 40 4.99 11.43 -0.85
N ILE A 41 6.03 12.24 -0.72
CA ILE A 41 7.09 12.06 0.26
C ILE A 41 7.02 13.21 1.24
N ILE A 42 6.89 12.92 2.54
CA ILE A 42 6.82 13.92 3.58
C ILE A 42 7.84 13.58 4.66
N ARG A 43 8.82 14.46 4.85
CA ARG A 43 9.79 14.37 5.97
C ARG A 43 10.38 12.98 6.16
N GLY A 44 10.91 12.40 5.09
CA GLY A 44 11.54 11.09 5.16
C GLY A 44 10.56 9.92 5.21
N ARG A 45 9.29 10.15 4.94
CA ARG A 45 8.28 9.11 4.83
C ARG A 45 7.61 9.17 3.47
N VAL A 46 7.25 8.01 2.96
CA VAL A 46 6.52 7.90 1.70
C VAL A 46 5.09 7.48 1.99
N VAL A 47 4.14 8.23 1.44
CA VAL A 47 2.72 7.91 1.55
C VAL A 47 2.30 7.19 0.28
N TYR A 48 1.76 6.00 0.44
CA TYR A 48 1.25 5.19 -0.68
C TYR A 48 -0.27 5.20 -0.66
N GLU A 49 -0.86 5.33 -1.83
CA GLU A 49 -2.32 5.25 -1.99
C GLU A 49 -2.66 3.92 -2.63
N ALA A 50 -3.68 3.26 -2.08
CA ALA A 50 -4.18 2.02 -2.65
C ALA A 50 -5.70 2.03 -2.65
N VAL A 51 -6.29 1.43 -3.68
CA VAL A 51 -7.74 1.32 -3.83
C VAL A 51 -8.10 -0.16 -3.95
N PHE A 52 -9.03 -0.60 -3.11
CA PHE A 52 -9.50 -1.98 -3.07
C PHE A 52 -10.99 -2.04 -3.30
N ASP A 53 -11.51 -3.21 -3.68
CA ASP A 53 -12.94 -3.41 -3.88
C ASP A 53 -13.73 -3.39 -2.57
N THR A 54 -13.12 -3.87 -1.49
CA THR A 54 -13.78 -3.97 -0.19
C THR A 54 -12.94 -3.36 0.92
N SER A 55 -13.63 -2.93 1.99
CA SER A 55 -12.95 -2.40 3.17
C SER A 55 -12.18 -3.50 3.94
N VAL A 56 -12.62 -4.73 3.84
CA VAL A 56 -11.95 -5.87 4.48
C VAL A 56 -10.55 -6.06 3.88
N GLU A 57 -10.45 -6.03 2.55
CA GLU A 57 -9.18 -6.16 1.86
C GLU A 57 -8.26 -4.97 2.16
N ALA A 58 -8.82 -3.76 2.15
CA ALA A 58 -8.08 -2.54 2.49
C ALA A 58 -7.52 -2.61 3.91
N ASP A 59 -8.32 -3.09 4.86
CA ASP A 59 -7.91 -3.21 6.25
C ASP A 59 -6.76 -4.19 6.43
N ARG A 60 -6.80 -5.31 5.73
CA ARG A 60 -5.71 -6.30 5.75
C ARG A 60 -4.41 -5.69 5.22
N PHE A 61 -4.50 -4.91 4.17
CA PHE A 61 -3.34 -4.23 3.59
C PHE A 61 -2.75 -3.21 4.57
N ILE A 62 -3.61 -2.40 5.20
CA ILE A 62 -3.17 -1.42 6.19
C ILE A 62 -2.43 -2.11 7.34
N LYS A 63 -3.00 -3.17 7.89
CA LYS A 63 -2.39 -3.91 9.00
C LYS A 63 -1.03 -4.49 8.65
N ARG A 64 -0.82 -4.83 7.38
CA ARG A 64 0.44 -5.41 6.94
C ARG A 64 1.52 -4.36 6.67
N PHE A 65 1.15 -3.21 6.13
CA PHE A 65 2.11 -2.25 5.60
C PHE A 65 2.18 -0.91 6.31
N ASP A 66 1.15 -0.49 7.00
CA ASP A 66 1.19 0.80 7.68
C ASP A 66 2.19 0.75 8.85
N ALA A 67 3.01 1.77 8.92
CA ALA A 67 4.06 1.84 9.94
C ALA A 67 3.49 2.29 11.29
#